data_0a9c4b252d02d0bff7bb6f66a4f5517e
#
_entry.id   0a9c4b252d02d0bff7bb6f66a4f5517e
#
_cell.length_a   1.000
_cell.length_b   1.000
_cell.length_c   1.000
_cell.angle_alpha   90.00
_cell.angle_beta   90.00
_cell.angle_gamma   90.00
#
_symmetry.space_group_name_H-M   'P 1'
#
loop_
_entity.id
_entity.type
_entity.pdbx_description
1 polymer ?
#
loop_
_entity_poly.entity_id
_entity_poly.type
_entity_poly.pdbx_seq_one_letter_code
_entity_poly.pdbx_strand_id
1 'polypeptide(L)'
;RVRNLRVYFKNNATALTTDIGQIDQWQGGDIVIFEGHIGIVSDKRNGRGVPFVIHHANPYQRYYEEDILARHDDIVGHYRMS
;
A
#
# COMPACT_ATOMS: atom_id res chain seq x y z
N ARG A 1 -6.85 13.89 -6.41
CA ARG A 1 -6.90 12.47 -6.71
C ARG A 1 -6.36 11.65 -5.58
N VAL A 2 -5.05 11.34 -5.57
CA VAL A 2 -4.47 10.66 -4.44
C VAL A 2 -4.70 11.45 -3.16
N ARG A 3 -4.58 12.76 -3.23
CA ARG A 3 -4.86 13.64 -2.10
C ARG A 3 -6.29 13.52 -1.59
N ASN A 4 -7.25 13.46 -2.51
CA ASN A 4 -8.66 13.30 -2.13
C ASN A 4 -8.94 11.93 -1.55
N LEU A 5 -8.28 10.89 -2.08
CA LEU A 5 -8.38 9.54 -1.54
C LEU A 5 -7.80 9.45 -0.14
N ARG A 6 -6.69 10.14 0.12
CA ARG A 6 -6.11 10.18 1.47
C ARG A 6 -7.10 10.74 2.48
N VAL A 7 -7.77 11.83 2.12
CA VAL A 7 -8.78 12.44 2.99
C VAL A 7 -9.93 11.48 3.20
N TYR A 8 -10.39 10.82 2.15
CA TYR A 8 -11.47 9.84 2.26
C TYR A 8 -11.11 8.72 3.22
N PHE A 9 -9.93 8.11 3.05
CA PHE A 9 -9.53 6.99 3.90
C PHE A 9 -9.25 7.43 5.33
N LYS A 10 -8.71 8.62 5.51
CA LYS A 10 -8.50 9.16 6.85
C LYS A 10 -9.81 9.24 7.63
N ASN A 11 -10.91 9.55 6.94
CA ASN A 11 -12.21 9.74 7.56
C ASN A 11 -13.07 8.47 7.59
N ASN A 12 -12.78 7.48 6.75
CA ASN A 12 -13.66 6.32 6.55
C ASN A 12 -12.98 4.97 6.77
N ALA A 13 -11.70 4.95 7.11
CA ALA A 13 -10.95 3.72 7.31
C ALA A 13 -10.05 3.86 8.54
N THR A 14 -9.56 2.73 9.03
CA THR A 14 -8.64 2.73 10.16
C THR A 14 -7.23 3.02 9.65
N ALA A 15 -6.61 4.07 10.17
CA ALA A 15 -5.24 4.41 9.85
C ALA A 15 -4.28 3.49 10.61
N LEU A 16 -3.28 2.96 9.92
CA LEU A 16 -2.30 2.03 10.47
C LEU A 16 -0.90 2.60 10.26
N THR A 17 0.11 1.85 10.76
CA THR A 17 1.49 2.26 10.62
C THR A 17 1.92 2.35 9.16
N THR A 18 2.79 3.31 8.86
CA THR A 18 3.47 3.38 7.57
C THR A 18 4.87 2.78 7.62
N ASP A 19 5.25 2.23 8.76
CA ASP A 19 6.55 1.60 8.97
C ASP A 19 6.51 0.17 8.45
N ILE A 20 7.20 -0.10 7.36
CA ILE A 20 7.25 -1.43 6.75
C ILE A 20 8.03 -2.43 7.62
N GLY A 21 8.79 -1.95 8.60
CA GLY A 21 9.46 -2.83 9.56
C GLY A 21 8.49 -3.53 10.49
N GLN A 22 7.28 -3.01 10.64
CA GLN A 22 6.22 -3.63 11.42
C GLN A 22 5.37 -4.53 10.52
N ILE A 23 6.01 -5.55 9.97
CA ILE A 23 5.43 -6.39 8.92
C ILE A 23 4.13 -7.09 9.33
N ASP A 24 3.96 -7.38 10.61
CA ASP A 24 2.75 -8.03 11.12
C ASP A 24 1.54 -7.08 11.16
N GLN A 25 1.75 -5.79 10.97
CA GLN A 25 0.67 -4.80 10.89
C GLN A 25 0.12 -4.65 9.47
N TRP A 26 0.75 -5.27 8.49
CA TRP A 26 0.34 -5.21 7.09
C TRP A 26 -0.41 -6.48 6.72
N GLN A 27 -1.62 -6.34 6.18
CA GLN A 27 -2.45 -7.48 5.78
C GLN A 27 -2.93 -7.32 4.35
N GLY A 28 -3.16 -8.43 3.69
CA GLY A 28 -3.75 -8.42 2.35
C GLY A 28 -5.11 -7.71 2.38
N GLY A 29 -5.33 -6.87 1.37
CA GLY A 29 -6.53 -6.05 1.30
C GLY A 29 -6.37 -4.67 1.89
N ASP A 30 -5.30 -4.41 2.64
CA ASP A 30 -5.02 -3.06 3.14
C ASP A 30 -4.74 -2.12 1.97
N ILE A 31 -4.94 -0.83 2.21
CA ILE A 31 -4.67 0.20 1.22
C ILE A 31 -3.40 0.94 1.61
N VAL A 32 -2.48 1.06 0.67
CA VAL A 32 -1.25 1.83 0.85
C VAL A 32 -1.27 3.00 -0.10
N ILE A 33 -0.94 4.17 0.42
CA ILE A 33 -0.90 5.39 -0.38
C ILE A 33 0.53 5.89 -0.41
N PHE A 34 1.04 6.06 -1.63
CA PHE A 34 2.32 6.67 -1.91
C PHE A 34 2.09 8.13 -2.31
N GLU A 35 3.17 8.90 -2.37
CA GLU A 35 3.06 10.33 -2.72
C GLU A 35 2.31 10.55 -4.03
N GLY A 36 2.55 9.73 -5.02
CA GLY A 36 1.99 9.91 -6.35
C GLY A 36 1.02 8.85 -6.82
N HIS A 37 0.77 7.79 -6.03
CA HIS A 37 -0.17 6.74 -6.43
C HIS A 37 -0.62 5.90 -5.24
N ILE A 38 -1.54 4.99 -5.51
CA ILE A 38 -2.20 4.16 -4.51
C ILE A 38 -2.08 2.69 -4.92
N GLY A 39 -2.03 1.80 -3.95
CA GLY A 39 -2.02 0.38 -4.18
C GLY A 39 -2.78 -0.38 -3.11
N ILE A 40 -2.96 -1.67 -3.34
CA ILE A 40 -3.59 -2.58 -2.39
C ILE A 40 -2.54 -3.60 -1.96
N VAL A 41 -2.43 -3.81 -0.65
CA VAL A 41 -1.48 -4.77 -0.10
C VAL A 41 -1.93 -6.17 -0.45
N SER A 42 -1.01 -6.98 -0.99
CA SER A 42 -1.27 -8.36 -1.37
C SER A 42 -1.05 -9.30 -0.19
N ASP A 43 -1.65 -10.49 -0.28
CA ASP A 43 -1.36 -11.58 0.66
C ASP A 43 0.04 -12.17 0.43
N LYS A 44 0.60 -11.98 -0.75
CA LYS A 44 1.91 -12.49 -1.11
C LYS A 44 3.00 -11.66 -0.44
N ARG A 45 4.02 -12.34 0.08
CA ARG A 45 5.15 -11.67 0.75
C ARG A 45 6.45 -12.13 0.16
N ASN A 46 7.47 -11.26 0.24
CA ASN A 46 8.81 -11.60 -0.19
C ASN A 46 9.53 -12.42 0.89
N GLY A 47 10.80 -12.76 0.66
CA GLY A 47 11.58 -13.57 1.60
C GLY A 47 11.83 -12.90 2.95
N ARG A 48 11.59 -11.59 3.06
CA ARG A 48 11.73 -10.84 4.32
C ARG A 48 10.40 -10.67 5.04
N GLY A 49 9.31 -11.19 4.46
CA GLY A 49 7.98 -11.04 5.03
C GLY A 49 7.29 -9.73 4.65
N VAL A 50 7.88 -8.92 3.78
CA VAL A 50 7.29 -7.67 3.33
C VAL A 50 6.26 -7.99 2.22
N PRO A 51 5.02 -7.50 2.34
CA PRO A 51 3.99 -7.84 1.36
C PRO A 51 4.23 -7.17 0.01
N PHE A 52 3.79 -7.84 -1.03
CA PHE A 52 3.73 -7.28 -2.37
C PHE A 52 2.58 -6.27 -2.43
N VAL A 53 2.61 -5.40 -3.42
CA VAL A 53 1.58 -4.39 -3.63
C VAL A 53 0.97 -4.58 -5.01
N ILE A 54 -0.35 -4.57 -5.05
CA ILE A 54 -1.11 -4.61 -6.30
C ILE A 54 -1.38 -3.17 -6.69
N HIS A 55 -0.83 -2.75 -7.81
CA HIS A 55 -0.97 -1.37 -8.25
C HIS A 55 -0.90 -1.28 -9.77
N HIS A 56 -1.33 -0.14 -10.30
CA HIS A 56 -1.28 0.14 -11.72
C HIS A 56 -0.53 1.44 -11.93
N ALA A 57 0.76 1.33 -12.27
CA ALA A 57 1.66 2.48 -12.38
C ALA A 57 1.62 3.12 -13.76
N ASN A 58 1.41 2.32 -14.82
CA ASN A 58 1.35 2.83 -16.19
C ASN A 58 0.60 1.83 -17.09
N PRO A 59 0.11 2.28 -18.27
CA PRO A 59 -0.71 1.41 -19.13
C PRO A 59 0.06 0.26 -19.78
N TYR A 60 1.37 0.28 -19.73
CA TYR A 60 2.20 -0.78 -20.31
C TYR A 60 2.72 -1.77 -19.28
N GLN A 61 2.29 -1.63 -18.04
CA GLN A 61 2.72 -2.48 -16.96
C GLN A 61 2.24 -3.92 -17.19
N ARG A 62 3.17 -4.86 -17.09
CA ARG A 62 2.88 -6.29 -17.27
C ARG A 62 2.32 -6.93 -16.02
N TYR A 63 2.90 -6.57 -14.88
CA TYR A 63 2.58 -7.17 -13.60
C TYR A 63 2.00 -6.11 -12.70
N TYR A 64 0.86 -6.41 -12.12
CA TYR A 64 0.19 -5.48 -11.21
C TYR A 64 0.52 -5.76 -9.75
N GLU A 65 1.05 -6.96 -9.45
CA GLU A 65 1.51 -7.32 -8.12
C GLU A 65 3.02 -7.30 -8.11
N GLU A 66 3.61 -6.36 -7.37
CA GLU A 66 5.04 -6.14 -7.36
C GLU A 66 5.58 -5.97 -5.95
N ASP A 67 6.85 -6.36 -5.77
CA ASP A 67 7.57 -6.22 -4.50
C ASP A 67 8.21 -4.83 -4.43
N ILE A 68 7.36 -3.82 -4.22
CA ILE A 68 7.79 -2.42 -4.25
C ILE A 68 7.69 -1.70 -2.93
N LEU A 69 7.08 -2.31 -1.91
CA LEU A 69 6.79 -1.60 -0.66
C LEU A 69 8.08 -1.10 0.01
N ALA A 70 9.10 -1.94 0.05
CA ALA A 70 10.37 -1.57 0.65
C ALA A 70 11.22 -0.64 -0.21
N ARG A 71 10.86 -0.47 -1.48
CA ARG A 71 11.58 0.42 -2.41
C ARG A 71 11.10 1.86 -2.34
N HIS A 72 9.92 2.06 -1.77
CA HIS A 72 9.33 3.38 -1.68
C HIS A 72 9.56 3.94 -0.29
N ASP A 73 10.11 5.14 -0.22
CA ASP A 73 10.24 5.90 1.03
C ASP A 73 9.18 6.98 1.14
N ASP A 74 8.24 7.00 0.18
CA ASP A 74 7.20 8.01 0.08
C ASP A 74 5.82 7.48 0.50
N ILE A 75 5.77 6.49 1.39
CA ILE A 75 4.51 5.98 1.93
C ILE A 75 3.91 7.03 2.85
N VAL A 76 2.72 7.51 2.48
CA VAL A 76 2.05 8.57 3.24
C VAL A 76 0.78 8.09 3.92
N GLY A 77 0.34 6.87 3.66
CA GLY A 77 -0.83 6.31 4.31
C GLY A 77 -0.91 4.81 4.21
N HIS A 78 -1.46 4.20 5.25
CA HIS A 78 -1.75 2.77 5.31
C HIS A 78 -3.08 2.64 6.04
N TYR A 79 -4.09 2.10 5.35
CA TYR A 79 -5.46 2.07 5.87
C TYR A 79 -6.07 0.69 5.71
N ARG A 80 -7.00 0.39 6.60
CA ARG A 80 -7.78 -0.86 6.56
C ARG A 80 -9.25 -0.51 6.62
N MET A 81 -9.99 -0.97 5.62
CA MET A 81 -11.44 -0.81 5.59
C MET A 81 -12.07 -1.79 6.58
N SER A 82 -12.98 -1.32 7.38
CA SER A 82 -13.67 -2.15 8.37
C SER A 82 -14.89 -2.87 7.80
#